data_6b344f06e913cfa846b7adf9dedafb0a
#
_entry.id   6b344f06e913cfa846b7adf9dedafb0a
#
_cell.length_a   1.000
_cell.length_b   1.000
_cell.length_c   1.000
_cell.angle_alpha   90.00
_cell.angle_beta   90.00
_cell.angle_gamma   90.00
#
_symmetry.space_group_name_H-M   'P 1'
#
loop_
_entity.id
_entity.type
_entity.pdbx_description
1 polymer ?
#
loop_
_entity_poly.entity_id
_entity_poly.type
_entity_poly.pdbx_seq_one_letter_code
_entity_poly.pdbx_strand_id
1 'polypeptide(L)'
;MIKKEITFIYFDEVQKQVYELIAEEANKRGYKTILTDNKFSRCEIGWYCEHINFPQFSKFSVIMLHDITQQYGNWPDIWLREPWNKYDIGFLPSNIWVNNWNQCSKYYYANPRKGVYLTGWPKADRLSAFMDEKKKDTYIKTIGIDRSKPTVLYAPAWENDGKQDEFVNAMLPLDVNIIVKQAPWTDIYEDQLKNIAEMHELHKNNSRVIQLDPKTNILDAIMVSDILVSEESSTMCESVMMGKPAVSVCNWLIPDVTPSRYPADNYEYVVKTKKENLTNCIIDILDNYEKYAAEAQAYSDEHFANIGHCIPIMMDILDAVIEGKENKYTALKPKERERVPMNKLFFHKKETLKREVYFHYREQSKTIDMLWTFAKRIKQRINSRKNG
;
A
#
# COMPACT_ATOMS: atom_id res chain seq x y z
N MET A 1 28.85 18.77 -4.89
CA MET A 1 28.75 17.29 -5.09
C MET A 1 27.83 16.75 -4.02
N ILE A 2 26.87 15.93 -4.39
CA ILE A 2 25.94 15.27 -3.45
C ILE A 2 26.70 14.11 -2.78
N LYS A 3 26.64 14.03 -1.46
CA LYS A 3 27.28 12.91 -0.74
C LYS A 3 26.45 11.64 -0.88
N LYS A 4 27.11 10.48 -0.86
CA LYS A 4 26.46 9.16 -0.84
C LYS A 4 25.83 8.87 0.55
N GLU A 5 24.84 9.68 0.91
CA GLU A 5 24.05 9.52 2.14
C GLU A 5 22.56 9.66 1.80
N ILE A 6 21.78 8.61 2.05
CA ILE A 6 20.32 8.58 1.82
C ILE A 6 19.61 8.59 3.16
N THR A 7 18.68 9.52 3.31
CA THR A 7 17.75 9.56 4.44
C THR A 7 16.36 9.15 3.97
N PHE A 8 15.88 8.02 4.43
CA PHE A 8 14.54 7.52 4.18
C PHE A 8 13.59 8.08 5.25
N ILE A 9 12.59 8.84 4.81
CA ILE A 9 11.65 9.53 5.70
C ILE A 9 10.30 8.81 5.60
N TYR A 10 9.96 8.05 6.65
CA TYR A 10 8.75 7.25 6.72
C TYR A 10 7.69 7.89 7.62
N PHE A 11 6.45 7.49 7.41
CA PHE A 11 5.31 7.90 8.22
C PHE A 11 4.85 6.79 9.17
N ASP A 12 4.93 5.54 8.73
CA ASP A 12 4.48 4.36 9.46
C ASP A 12 5.43 3.17 9.28
N GLU A 13 5.16 2.09 9.99
CA GLU A 13 5.99 0.88 9.97
C GLU A 13 5.95 0.16 8.61
N VAL A 14 4.85 0.27 7.86
CA VAL A 14 4.74 -0.36 6.52
C VAL A 14 5.71 0.31 5.54
N GLN A 15 5.76 1.63 5.55
CA GLN A 15 6.72 2.39 4.73
C GLN A 15 8.17 2.10 5.16
N LYS A 16 8.42 2.04 6.47
CA LYS A 16 9.74 1.72 7.01
C LYS A 16 10.24 0.37 6.51
N GLN A 17 9.41 -0.68 6.56
CA GLN A 17 9.77 -2.00 6.05
C GLN A 17 10.14 -1.98 4.54
N VAL A 18 9.44 -1.20 3.72
CA VAL A 18 9.81 -1.02 2.30
C VAL A 18 11.16 -0.33 2.18
N TYR A 19 11.42 0.68 3.00
CA TYR A 19 12.69 1.40 2.98
C TYR A 19 13.87 0.58 3.46
N GLU A 20 13.67 -0.32 4.42
CA GLU A 20 14.72 -1.26 4.87
C GLU A 20 15.24 -2.11 3.73
N LEU A 21 14.35 -2.55 2.81
CA LEU A 21 14.75 -3.31 1.62
C LEU A 21 15.64 -2.46 0.68
N ILE A 22 15.25 -1.21 0.45
CA ILE A 22 16.03 -0.29 -0.42
C ILE A 22 17.34 0.09 0.26
N ALA A 23 17.33 0.34 1.57
CA ALA A 23 18.51 0.68 2.35
C ALA A 23 19.55 -0.44 2.35
N GLU A 24 19.13 -1.70 2.37
CA GLU A 24 20.02 -2.86 2.26
C GLU A 24 20.84 -2.82 0.96
N GLU A 25 20.18 -2.58 -0.18
CA GLU A 25 20.86 -2.46 -1.48
C GLU A 25 21.70 -1.19 -1.56
N ALA A 26 21.22 -0.06 -1.06
CA ALA A 26 21.95 1.19 -1.01
C ALA A 26 23.28 1.05 -0.22
N ASN A 27 23.24 0.36 0.92
CA ASN A 27 24.44 0.08 1.73
C ASN A 27 25.45 -0.78 0.97
N LYS A 28 25.02 -1.79 0.20
CA LYS A 28 25.91 -2.60 -0.66
C LYS A 28 26.62 -1.74 -1.71
N ARG A 29 25.98 -0.67 -2.17
CA ARG A 29 26.54 0.30 -3.14
C ARG A 29 27.36 1.41 -2.49
N GLY A 30 27.62 1.32 -1.18
CA GLY A 30 28.45 2.27 -0.45
C GLY A 30 27.73 3.57 -0.02
N TYR A 31 26.41 3.59 -0.04
CA TYR A 31 25.64 4.66 0.58
C TYR A 31 25.59 4.45 2.10
N LYS A 32 25.67 5.55 2.84
CA LYS A 32 25.25 5.60 4.23
C LYS A 32 23.73 5.80 4.25
N THR A 33 22.99 4.98 4.98
CA THR A 33 21.53 5.06 5.06
C THR A 33 21.07 5.44 6.47
N ILE A 34 20.04 6.28 6.53
CA ILE A 34 19.38 6.73 7.75
C ILE A 34 17.88 6.53 7.56
N LEU A 35 17.21 5.87 8.48
CA LEU A 35 15.75 5.77 8.53
C LEU A 35 15.23 6.67 9.65
N THR A 36 14.25 7.51 9.37
CA THR A 36 13.68 8.45 10.35
C THR A 36 12.22 8.78 10.05
N ASP A 37 11.44 9.02 11.10
CA ASP A 37 10.08 9.56 11.04
C ASP A 37 10.07 11.11 11.11
N ASN A 38 11.23 11.72 11.35
CA ASN A 38 11.36 13.16 11.38
C ASN A 38 11.27 13.78 9.97
N LYS A 39 10.11 14.28 9.61
CA LYS A 39 9.79 14.87 8.30
C LYS A 39 10.62 16.13 7.96
N PHE A 40 11.22 16.77 8.95
CA PHE A 40 12.02 17.99 8.79
C PHE A 40 13.54 17.73 8.76
N SER A 41 13.95 16.48 8.64
CA SER A 41 15.36 16.11 8.55
C SER A 41 16.03 16.74 7.34
N ARG A 42 17.21 17.34 7.57
CA ARG A 42 18.05 17.84 6.47
C ARG A 42 18.86 16.70 5.89
N CYS A 43 18.77 16.49 4.57
CA CYS A 43 19.33 15.33 3.88
C CYS A 43 20.24 15.72 2.73
N GLU A 44 21.26 14.91 2.47
CA GLU A 44 21.96 14.94 1.17
C GLU A 44 21.03 14.40 0.08
N ILE A 45 20.50 13.19 0.27
CA ILE A 45 19.47 12.58 -0.58
C ILE A 45 18.30 12.23 0.33
N GLY A 46 17.16 12.90 0.16
CA GLY A 46 15.92 12.56 0.84
C GLY A 46 15.09 11.59 0.01
N TRP A 47 14.69 10.48 0.59
CA TRP A 47 13.80 9.50 -0.04
C TRP A 47 12.44 9.53 0.65
N TYR A 48 11.42 9.81 -0.13
CA TYR A 48 10.07 10.08 0.34
C TYR A 48 9.07 9.11 -0.27
N CYS A 49 7.99 8.89 0.47
CA CYS A 49 6.90 8.04 0.06
C CYS A 49 5.56 8.76 0.20
N GLU A 50 4.72 8.67 -0.82
CA GLU A 50 3.37 9.23 -0.82
C GLU A 50 3.26 10.72 -0.56
N HIS A 51 2.41 11.12 0.38
CA HIS A 51 2.03 12.50 0.60
C HIS A 51 2.49 13.03 1.97
N ILE A 52 2.60 14.35 2.07
CA ILE A 52 2.98 15.08 3.29
C ILE A 52 4.48 15.00 3.56
N ASN A 53 5.25 15.46 2.58
CA ASN A 53 6.71 15.51 2.67
C ASN A 53 7.25 16.92 2.43
N PHE A 54 8.47 17.15 2.91
CA PHE A 54 9.17 18.42 2.85
C PHE A 54 10.51 18.28 2.09
N PRO A 55 10.49 18.02 0.76
CA PRO A 55 11.69 17.78 -0.03
C PRO A 55 12.64 18.98 -0.12
N GLN A 56 12.20 20.20 0.27
CA GLN A 56 13.04 21.38 0.37
C GLN A 56 14.16 21.26 1.42
N PHE A 57 14.10 20.29 2.32
CA PHE A 57 15.17 19.99 3.28
C PHE A 57 16.22 19.04 2.73
N SER A 58 16.07 18.57 1.48
CA SER A 58 17.04 17.70 0.79
C SER A 58 17.78 18.44 -0.30
N LYS A 59 19.05 18.12 -0.51
CA LYS A 59 19.80 18.61 -1.68
C LYS A 59 19.39 17.90 -2.97
N PHE A 60 19.02 16.64 -2.86
CA PHE A 60 18.39 15.81 -3.90
C PHE A 60 17.23 15.04 -3.31
N SER A 61 16.16 14.88 -4.05
CA SER A 61 14.95 14.27 -3.54
C SER A 61 14.33 13.24 -4.46
N VAL A 62 14.00 12.08 -3.89
CA VAL A 62 13.32 10.97 -4.54
C VAL A 62 11.92 10.84 -3.98
N ILE A 63 10.92 10.64 -4.82
CA ILE A 63 9.57 10.30 -4.42
C ILE A 63 9.14 8.97 -5.03
N MET A 64 8.50 8.13 -4.25
CA MET A 64 7.89 6.89 -4.71
C MET A 64 6.50 6.69 -4.10
N LEU A 65 5.79 5.71 -4.58
CA LEU A 65 4.57 5.22 -3.94
C LEU A 65 4.92 3.95 -3.16
N HIS A 66 4.46 3.83 -1.91
CA HIS A 66 4.70 2.62 -1.12
C HIS A 66 3.69 1.53 -1.44
N ASP A 67 2.58 1.90 -2.05
CA ASP A 67 1.46 1.04 -2.37
C ASP A 67 1.34 0.87 -3.88
N ILE A 68 1.05 -0.34 -4.30
CA ILE A 68 1.05 -0.69 -5.72
C ILE A 68 -0.23 -0.27 -6.44
N THR A 69 -1.35 -0.12 -5.72
CA THR A 69 -2.66 0.20 -6.29
C THR A 69 -3.53 1.08 -5.41
N GLN A 70 -2.98 1.75 -4.44
CA GLN A 70 -3.76 2.54 -3.48
C GLN A 70 -4.60 3.60 -4.20
N GLN A 71 -5.90 3.60 -3.88
CA GLN A 71 -6.87 4.52 -4.44
C GLN A 71 -7.30 5.52 -3.39
N TYR A 72 -6.98 6.76 -3.63
CA TYR A 72 -7.41 7.87 -2.80
C TYR A 72 -8.63 8.55 -3.40
N GLY A 73 -9.36 9.32 -2.61
CA GLY A 73 -10.53 10.08 -3.08
C GLY A 73 -10.27 11.04 -4.25
N ASN A 74 -9.02 11.20 -4.68
CA ASN A 74 -8.62 11.98 -5.86
C ASN A 74 -8.16 11.10 -7.03
N TRP A 75 -8.38 9.81 -6.93
CA TRP A 75 -8.04 8.90 -8.01
C TRP A 75 -8.59 9.37 -9.37
N PRO A 76 -7.80 9.28 -10.45
CA PRO A 76 -6.41 8.81 -10.50
C PRO A 76 -5.36 9.88 -10.17
N ASP A 77 -5.72 11.11 -9.80
CA ASP A 77 -4.83 12.27 -9.67
C ASP A 77 -4.34 12.51 -8.24
N ILE A 78 -3.50 11.60 -7.73
CA ILE A 78 -2.88 11.76 -6.40
C ILE A 78 -1.90 12.93 -6.35
N TRP A 79 -1.35 13.34 -7.49
CA TRP A 79 -0.41 14.46 -7.62
C TRP A 79 -1.01 15.81 -7.23
N LEU A 80 -2.33 15.91 -7.16
CA LEU A 80 -3.00 17.06 -6.53
C LEU A 80 -2.74 17.15 -5.03
N ARG A 81 -2.52 16.02 -4.37
CA ARG A 81 -2.22 15.98 -2.93
C ARG A 81 -0.73 16.14 -2.67
N GLU A 82 0.12 15.39 -3.34
CA GLU A 82 1.56 15.49 -3.25
C GLU A 82 2.15 15.88 -4.61
N PRO A 83 2.50 17.16 -4.81
CA PRO A 83 3.04 17.64 -6.09
C PRO A 83 4.45 17.13 -6.34
N TRP A 84 4.61 16.28 -7.34
CA TRP A 84 5.90 15.69 -7.65
C TRP A 84 6.89 16.66 -8.28
N ASN A 85 6.45 17.82 -8.79
CA ASN A 85 7.36 18.86 -9.27
C ASN A 85 8.27 19.47 -8.18
N LYS A 86 8.03 19.13 -6.91
CA LYS A 86 8.91 19.49 -5.78
C LYS A 86 10.13 18.58 -5.66
N TYR A 87 10.12 17.41 -6.33
CA TYR A 87 11.15 16.39 -6.24
C TYR A 87 12.04 16.36 -7.48
N ASP A 88 13.19 15.69 -7.36
CA ASP A 88 14.10 15.51 -8.49
C ASP A 88 13.69 14.35 -9.37
N ILE A 89 13.47 13.17 -8.81
CA ILE A 89 13.00 11.99 -9.53
C ILE A 89 11.79 11.35 -8.85
N GLY A 90 10.97 10.67 -9.65
CA GLY A 90 9.80 9.93 -9.18
C GLY A 90 9.80 8.48 -9.69
N PHE A 91 9.40 7.54 -8.83
CA PHE A 91 9.31 6.12 -9.13
C PHE A 91 7.88 5.64 -9.08
N LEU A 92 7.45 4.92 -10.12
CA LEU A 92 6.15 4.29 -10.23
C LEU A 92 6.25 2.77 -10.08
N PRO A 93 5.37 2.14 -9.28
CA PRO A 93 5.47 0.73 -8.96
C PRO A 93 4.85 -0.21 -10.00
N SER A 94 4.00 0.29 -10.91
CA SER A 94 3.25 -0.56 -11.84
C SER A 94 2.81 0.18 -13.10
N ASN A 95 2.42 -0.56 -14.14
CA ASN A 95 1.81 -0.01 -15.34
C ASN A 95 0.45 0.66 -15.07
N ILE A 96 -0.27 0.23 -14.03
CA ILE A 96 -1.49 0.90 -13.56
C ILE A 96 -1.18 2.35 -13.19
N TRP A 97 -0.13 2.57 -12.41
CA TRP A 97 0.33 3.89 -12.03
C TRP A 97 0.93 4.69 -13.20
N VAL A 98 1.56 4.02 -14.18
CA VAL A 98 1.99 4.68 -15.43
C VAL A 98 0.78 5.23 -16.18
N ASN A 99 -0.28 4.44 -16.30
CA ASN A 99 -1.51 4.88 -16.99
C ASN A 99 -2.17 6.08 -16.28
N ASN A 100 -2.19 6.07 -14.94
CA ASN A 100 -2.70 7.20 -14.17
C ASN A 100 -1.80 8.43 -14.28
N TRP A 101 -0.49 8.25 -14.18
CA TRP A 101 0.46 9.32 -14.37
C TRP A 101 0.32 9.93 -15.78
N ASN A 102 0.20 9.12 -16.82
CA ASN A 102 0.01 9.57 -18.19
C ASN A 102 -1.19 10.50 -18.33
N GLN A 103 -2.31 10.23 -17.62
CA GLN A 103 -3.48 11.10 -17.64
C GLN A 103 -3.20 12.48 -17.02
N CYS A 104 -2.31 12.53 -16.02
CA CYS A 104 -1.99 13.70 -15.22
C CYS A 104 -0.69 14.39 -15.65
N SER A 105 0.18 13.73 -16.42
CA SER A 105 1.51 14.20 -16.80
C SER A 105 1.52 15.50 -17.61
N LYS A 106 0.41 15.87 -18.22
CA LYS A 106 0.18 17.17 -18.86
C LYS A 106 0.16 18.35 -17.88
N TYR A 107 -0.01 18.07 -16.59
CA TYR A 107 0.00 19.10 -15.55
C TYR A 107 1.36 19.16 -14.86
N TYR A 108 1.84 20.40 -14.62
CA TYR A 108 3.18 20.63 -14.07
C TYR A 108 3.43 19.91 -12.75
N TYR A 109 2.41 19.75 -11.90
CA TYR A 109 2.54 19.19 -10.57
C TYR A 109 2.80 17.68 -10.55
N ALA A 110 2.51 16.97 -11.66
CA ALA A 110 2.76 15.53 -11.75
C ALA A 110 4.21 15.17 -12.15
N ASN A 111 5.04 16.16 -12.53
CA ASN A 111 6.33 15.92 -13.16
C ASN A 111 7.49 16.38 -12.27
N PRO A 112 8.32 15.47 -11.74
CA PRO A 112 9.58 15.80 -11.10
C PRO A 112 10.57 16.47 -12.05
N ARG A 113 11.54 17.16 -11.48
CA ARG A 113 12.53 17.95 -12.25
C ARG A 113 13.37 17.14 -13.23
N LYS A 114 13.65 15.87 -12.90
CA LYS A 114 14.58 14.98 -13.66
C LYS A 114 13.90 13.73 -14.21
N GLY A 115 12.58 13.62 -14.05
CA GLY A 115 11.77 12.59 -14.70
C GLY A 115 11.09 11.58 -13.75
N VAL A 116 10.19 10.82 -14.35
CA VAL A 116 9.46 9.72 -13.73
C VAL A 116 9.89 8.42 -14.38
N TYR A 117 10.06 7.37 -13.58
CA TYR A 117 10.53 6.07 -14.06
C TYR A 117 9.62 4.95 -13.56
N LEU A 118 9.34 3.98 -14.41
CA LEU A 118 8.71 2.74 -14.03
C LEU A 118 9.78 1.79 -13.48
N THR A 119 9.80 1.61 -12.17
CA THR A 119 10.82 0.80 -11.50
C THR A 119 10.28 -0.53 -10.97
N GLY A 120 8.99 -0.63 -10.79
CA GLY A 120 8.38 -1.73 -10.07
C GLY A 120 8.28 -1.45 -8.57
N TRP A 121 7.82 -2.45 -7.83
CA TRP A 121 7.51 -2.33 -6.42
C TRP A 121 8.55 -3.05 -5.54
N PRO A 122 9.20 -2.36 -4.58
CA PRO A 122 10.37 -2.91 -3.86
C PRO A 122 10.15 -4.25 -3.16
N LYS A 123 8.97 -4.49 -2.58
CA LYS A 123 8.66 -5.77 -1.95
C LYS A 123 8.63 -6.93 -2.96
N ALA A 124 8.37 -6.65 -4.24
CA ALA A 124 8.35 -7.67 -5.29
C ALA A 124 9.73 -8.32 -5.50
N ASP A 125 10.82 -7.67 -5.09
CA ASP A 125 12.16 -8.27 -5.15
C ASP A 125 12.35 -9.43 -4.17
N ARG A 126 11.47 -9.55 -3.17
CA ARG A 126 11.49 -10.64 -2.20
C ARG A 126 10.59 -11.81 -2.58
N LEU A 127 9.74 -11.69 -3.62
CA LEU A 127 8.76 -12.71 -3.95
C LEU A 127 9.41 -14.08 -4.26
N SER A 128 10.57 -14.11 -4.91
CA SER A 128 11.31 -15.35 -5.17
C SER A 128 11.66 -16.12 -3.88
N ALA A 129 11.95 -15.40 -2.78
CA ALA A 129 12.23 -16.01 -1.49
C ALA A 129 10.98 -16.63 -0.82
N PHE A 130 9.79 -16.21 -1.26
CA PHE A 130 8.50 -16.77 -0.82
C PHE A 130 7.95 -17.83 -1.77
N MET A 131 8.67 -18.11 -2.87
CA MET A 131 8.41 -19.24 -3.77
C MET A 131 9.28 -20.45 -3.40
N ASP A 132 10.10 -20.39 -2.34
CA ASP A 132 10.93 -21.47 -1.84
C ASP A 132 10.09 -22.51 -1.09
N GLU A 133 9.97 -23.72 -1.65
CA GLU A 133 9.18 -24.80 -1.08
C GLU A 133 9.66 -25.23 0.33
N LYS A 134 10.95 -25.14 0.63
CA LYS A 134 11.45 -25.47 1.98
C LYS A 134 11.00 -24.44 3.02
N LYS A 135 11.02 -23.16 2.65
CA LYS A 135 10.52 -22.09 3.50
C LYS A 135 9.02 -22.26 3.72
N LYS A 136 8.26 -22.51 2.66
CA LYS A 136 6.82 -22.78 2.70
C LYS A 136 6.52 -23.98 3.62
N ASP A 137 7.22 -25.08 3.43
CA ASP A 137 7.08 -26.29 4.22
C ASP A 137 7.35 -26.06 5.71
N THR A 138 8.38 -25.29 6.02
CA THR A 138 8.71 -24.94 7.40
C THR A 138 7.61 -24.07 8.03
N TYR A 139 7.13 -23.07 7.30
CA TYR A 139 6.11 -22.17 7.82
C TYR A 139 4.75 -22.87 8.00
N ILE A 140 4.34 -23.74 7.07
CA ILE A 140 3.14 -24.60 7.18
C ILE A 140 3.17 -25.39 8.50
N LYS A 141 4.29 -26.06 8.80
CA LYS A 141 4.46 -26.81 10.05
C LYS A 141 4.41 -25.92 11.30
N THR A 142 5.00 -24.72 11.19
CA THR A 142 5.07 -23.78 12.32
C THR A 142 3.70 -23.28 12.73
N ILE A 143 2.82 -22.98 11.77
CA ILE A 143 1.49 -22.44 12.06
C ILE A 143 0.37 -23.50 12.05
N GLY A 144 0.70 -24.77 11.79
CA GLY A 144 -0.22 -25.90 11.93
C GLY A 144 -1.24 -26.07 10.77
N ILE A 145 -0.88 -25.70 9.54
CA ILE A 145 -1.73 -25.92 8.35
C ILE A 145 -1.79 -27.43 8.01
N ASP A 146 -2.99 -27.92 7.80
CA ASP A 146 -3.24 -29.24 7.22
C ASP A 146 -3.01 -29.20 5.71
N ARG A 147 -1.93 -29.85 5.24
CA ARG A 147 -1.53 -29.86 3.82
C ARG A 147 -2.49 -30.60 2.89
N SER A 148 -3.37 -31.42 3.44
CA SER A 148 -4.36 -32.14 2.64
C SER A 148 -5.51 -31.25 2.18
N LYS A 149 -5.58 -30.00 2.67
CA LYS A 149 -6.68 -29.08 2.44
C LYS A 149 -6.19 -27.77 1.81
N PRO A 150 -6.99 -27.16 0.95
CA PRO A 150 -6.74 -25.79 0.50
C PRO A 150 -6.71 -24.79 1.68
N THR A 151 -6.03 -23.69 1.50
CA THR A 151 -5.88 -22.66 2.52
C THR A 151 -6.43 -21.33 2.02
N VAL A 152 -7.39 -20.75 2.76
CA VAL A 152 -7.99 -19.46 2.45
C VAL A 152 -7.57 -18.43 3.49
N LEU A 153 -7.00 -17.32 3.00
CA LEU A 153 -6.48 -16.22 3.81
C LEU A 153 -7.44 -15.04 3.80
N TYR A 154 -7.86 -14.57 4.96
CA TYR A 154 -8.50 -13.28 5.14
C TYR A 154 -7.45 -12.22 5.50
N ALA A 155 -7.34 -11.17 4.68
CA ALA A 155 -6.40 -10.07 4.87
C ALA A 155 -7.06 -8.72 4.54
N PRO A 156 -7.83 -8.13 5.46
CA PRO A 156 -8.60 -6.91 5.22
C PRO A 156 -7.71 -5.67 5.12
N ALA A 157 -8.20 -4.64 4.40
CA ALA A 157 -7.61 -3.30 4.43
C ALA A 157 -7.95 -2.58 5.73
N TRP A 158 -9.19 -2.73 6.18
CA TRP A 158 -9.72 -2.10 7.39
C TRP A 158 -10.50 -3.09 8.23
N GLU A 159 -10.30 -3.00 9.54
CA GLU A 159 -11.13 -3.74 10.46
C GLU A 159 -12.53 -3.11 10.55
N ASN A 160 -13.53 -3.98 10.60
CA ASN A 160 -14.91 -3.60 10.79
C ASN A 160 -15.66 -4.71 11.53
N ASP A 161 -16.65 -4.34 12.33
CA ASP A 161 -17.42 -5.29 13.11
C ASP A 161 -18.04 -6.38 12.21
N GLY A 162 -17.84 -7.64 12.58
CA GLY A 162 -18.39 -8.80 11.91
C GLY A 162 -17.68 -9.28 10.66
N LYS A 163 -16.75 -8.56 10.05
CA LYS A 163 -16.06 -9.01 8.82
C LYS A 163 -15.33 -10.33 9.00
N GLN A 164 -14.52 -10.46 10.06
CA GLN A 164 -13.77 -11.68 10.34
C GLN A 164 -14.69 -12.84 10.69
N ASP A 165 -15.76 -12.55 11.43
CA ASP A 165 -16.78 -13.54 11.75
C ASP A 165 -17.56 -13.96 10.50
N GLU A 166 -18.01 -13.01 9.67
CA GLU A 166 -18.65 -13.30 8.39
C GLU A 166 -17.75 -14.15 7.47
N PHE A 167 -16.43 -13.83 7.40
CA PHE A 167 -15.46 -14.61 6.64
C PHE A 167 -15.34 -16.03 7.19
N VAL A 168 -15.12 -16.18 8.50
CA VAL A 168 -14.98 -17.49 9.14
C VAL A 168 -16.25 -18.31 8.94
N ASN A 169 -17.42 -17.74 9.14
CA ASN A 169 -18.70 -18.42 8.96
C ASN A 169 -18.92 -18.89 7.52
N ALA A 170 -18.49 -18.09 6.52
CA ALA A 170 -18.53 -18.47 5.11
C ALA A 170 -17.59 -19.66 4.79
N MET A 171 -16.48 -19.80 5.54
CA MET A 171 -15.49 -20.86 5.32
C MET A 171 -15.79 -22.13 6.13
N LEU A 172 -16.48 -22.05 7.25
CA LEU A 172 -16.80 -23.20 8.11
C LEU A 172 -17.48 -24.38 7.39
N PRO A 173 -18.36 -24.19 6.39
CA PRO A 173 -18.93 -25.28 5.62
C PRO A 173 -17.93 -26.00 4.70
N LEU A 174 -16.77 -25.39 4.41
CA LEU A 174 -15.78 -25.89 3.50
C LEU A 174 -14.70 -26.69 4.23
N ASP A 175 -14.10 -27.68 3.54
CA ASP A 175 -12.97 -28.42 4.07
C ASP A 175 -11.65 -27.72 3.71
N VAL A 176 -11.40 -26.56 4.33
CA VAL A 176 -10.25 -25.69 4.09
C VAL A 176 -9.57 -25.30 5.40
N ASN A 177 -8.29 -24.93 5.31
CA ASN A 177 -7.62 -24.17 6.36
C ASN A 177 -8.08 -22.69 6.27
N ILE A 178 -8.28 -22.07 7.41
CA ILE A 178 -8.73 -20.68 7.51
C ILE A 178 -7.62 -19.87 8.19
N ILE A 179 -7.07 -18.90 7.50
CA ILE A 179 -6.08 -17.97 8.08
C ILE A 179 -6.72 -16.59 8.21
N VAL A 180 -6.59 -15.98 9.38
CA VAL A 180 -6.96 -14.58 9.63
C VAL A 180 -5.69 -13.79 9.92
N LYS A 181 -5.41 -12.77 9.11
CA LYS A 181 -4.26 -11.89 9.24
C LYS A 181 -4.66 -10.43 9.03
N GLN A 182 -4.76 -9.71 10.12
CA GLN A 182 -5.13 -8.28 10.13
C GLN A 182 -3.91 -7.37 9.95
N ALA A 183 -4.15 -6.09 9.70
CA ALA A 183 -3.10 -5.09 9.61
C ALA A 183 -2.54 -4.73 11.00
N PRO A 184 -1.27 -4.32 11.11
CA PRO A 184 -0.65 -3.89 12.36
C PRO A 184 -1.04 -2.43 12.67
N TRP A 185 -2.25 -2.22 13.16
CA TRP A 185 -2.77 -0.90 13.55
C TRP A 185 -1.97 -0.31 14.72
N THR A 186 -1.81 1.01 14.74
CA THR A 186 -1.20 1.75 15.85
C THR A 186 -2.25 2.17 16.88
N ASP A 187 -1.80 2.57 18.06
CA ASP A 187 -2.66 2.93 19.20
C ASP A 187 -3.67 4.05 18.94
N ILE A 188 -3.48 4.84 17.89
CA ILE A 188 -4.45 5.87 17.48
C ILE A 188 -5.73 5.29 16.85
N TYR A 189 -5.75 4.01 16.53
CA TYR A 189 -6.85 3.27 15.92
C TYR A 189 -7.49 2.32 16.94
N GLU A 190 -7.97 2.88 18.07
CA GLU A 190 -8.52 2.13 19.21
C GLU A 190 -9.66 1.19 18.82
N ASP A 191 -10.58 1.64 17.96
CA ASP A 191 -11.73 0.83 17.52
C ASP A 191 -11.28 -0.40 16.70
N GLN A 192 -10.26 -0.25 15.84
CA GLN A 192 -9.69 -1.34 15.06
C GLN A 192 -8.97 -2.35 15.95
N LEU A 193 -8.16 -1.86 16.91
CA LEU A 193 -7.48 -2.73 17.86
C LEU A 193 -8.47 -3.51 18.75
N LYS A 194 -9.54 -2.87 19.19
CA LYS A 194 -10.60 -3.51 19.95
C LYS A 194 -11.28 -4.61 19.13
N ASN A 195 -11.64 -4.32 17.87
CA ASN A 195 -12.28 -5.30 16.99
C ASN A 195 -11.36 -6.51 16.72
N ILE A 196 -10.04 -6.29 16.51
CA ILE A 196 -9.06 -7.37 16.39
C ILE A 196 -9.06 -8.24 17.65
N ALA A 197 -9.01 -7.64 18.84
CA ALA A 197 -8.97 -8.37 20.10
C ALA A 197 -10.25 -9.20 20.32
N GLU A 198 -11.41 -8.63 20.00
CA GLU A 198 -12.71 -9.32 20.10
C GLU A 198 -12.78 -10.52 19.14
N MET A 199 -12.29 -10.38 17.90
CA MET A 199 -12.25 -11.47 16.92
C MET A 199 -11.26 -12.56 17.31
N HIS A 200 -10.12 -12.19 17.91
CA HIS A 200 -9.18 -13.16 18.46
C HIS A 200 -9.80 -13.99 19.58
N GLU A 201 -10.50 -13.33 20.48
CA GLU A 201 -11.21 -14.01 21.59
C GLU A 201 -12.31 -14.93 21.07
N LEU A 202 -13.08 -14.49 20.07
CA LEU A 202 -14.16 -15.27 19.46
C LEU A 202 -13.65 -16.59 18.86
N HIS A 203 -12.49 -16.56 18.21
CA HIS A 203 -11.97 -17.71 17.49
C HIS A 203 -10.87 -18.49 18.20
N LYS A 204 -10.44 -18.10 19.40
CA LYS A 204 -9.30 -18.72 20.11
C LYS A 204 -9.40 -20.22 20.33
N ASN A 205 -10.62 -20.76 20.45
CA ASN A 205 -10.88 -22.18 20.64
C ASN A 205 -11.29 -22.92 19.36
N ASN A 206 -11.27 -22.25 18.21
CA ASN A 206 -11.59 -22.85 16.93
C ASN A 206 -10.32 -23.35 16.25
N SER A 207 -10.05 -24.65 16.36
CA SER A 207 -8.83 -25.28 15.78
C SER A 207 -8.72 -25.16 14.25
N ARG A 208 -9.80 -24.79 13.56
CA ARG A 208 -9.80 -24.55 12.11
C ARG A 208 -9.36 -23.14 11.74
N VAL A 209 -9.26 -22.21 12.71
CA VAL A 209 -8.92 -20.81 12.46
C VAL A 209 -7.51 -20.53 12.99
N ILE A 210 -6.61 -20.28 12.08
CA ILE A 210 -5.24 -19.88 12.37
C ILE A 210 -5.19 -18.35 12.40
N GLN A 211 -5.04 -17.79 13.59
CA GLN A 211 -4.93 -16.35 13.79
C GLN A 211 -3.45 -15.96 13.84
N LEU A 212 -3.00 -15.18 12.85
CA LEU A 212 -1.63 -14.70 12.80
C LEU A 212 -1.49 -13.36 13.55
N ASP A 213 -0.33 -13.17 14.16
CA ASP A 213 0.03 -11.86 14.71
C ASP A 213 -0.05 -10.79 13.61
N PRO A 214 -0.73 -9.66 13.84
CA PRO A 214 -0.80 -8.56 12.86
C PRO A 214 0.55 -8.07 12.34
N LYS A 215 1.64 -8.26 13.09
CA LYS A 215 3.00 -7.91 12.68
C LYS A 215 3.66 -8.94 11.76
N THR A 216 3.06 -10.12 11.58
CA THR A 216 3.54 -11.12 10.63
C THR A 216 3.64 -10.53 9.24
N ASN A 217 4.70 -10.85 8.50
CA ASN A 217 4.81 -10.42 7.12
C ASN A 217 3.69 -11.05 6.28
N ILE A 218 2.93 -10.23 5.58
CA ILE A 218 1.80 -10.69 4.77
C ILE A 218 2.23 -11.71 3.69
N LEU A 219 3.44 -11.58 3.15
CA LEU A 219 3.96 -12.51 2.16
C LEU A 219 4.15 -13.94 2.72
N ASP A 220 4.46 -14.10 4.01
CA ASP A 220 4.49 -15.42 4.64
C ASP A 220 3.10 -16.06 4.68
N ALA A 221 2.04 -15.27 4.94
CA ALA A 221 0.67 -15.77 4.91
C ALA A 221 0.20 -16.09 3.49
N ILE A 222 0.50 -15.22 2.52
CA ILE A 222 0.19 -15.45 1.11
C ILE A 222 0.92 -16.68 0.57
N MET A 223 2.19 -16.87 0.93
CA MET A 223 2.99 -18.02 0.49
C MET A 223 2.28 -19.36 0.75
N VAL A 224 1.63 -19.50 1.89
CA VAL A 224 0.96 -20.74 2.32
C VAL A 224 -0.53 -20.79 2.01
N SER A 225 -1.12 -19.72 1.52
CA SER A 225 -2.52 -19.69 1.10
C SER A 225 -2.66 -20.01 -0.38
N ASP A 226 -3.84 -20.51 -0.77
CA ASP A 226 -4.24 -20.69 -2.16
C ASP A 226 -5.07 -19.52 -2.66
N ILE A 227 -5.91 -18.96 -1.81
CA ILE A 227 -6.81 -17.85 -2.13
C ILE A 227 -6.67 -16.78 -1.05
N LEU A 228 -6.59 -15.50 -1.47
CA LEU A 228 -6.67 -14.36 -0.58
C LEU A 228 -8.04 -13.68 -0.70
N VAL A 229 -8.68 -13.40 0.42
CA VAL A 229 -9.97 -12.70 0.51
C VAL A 229 -9.79 -11.38 1.24
N SER A 230 -10.26 -10.31 0.63
CA SER A 230 -10.26 -8.96 1.19
C SER A 230 -11.44 -8.15 0.66
N GLU A 231 -11.45 -6.86 0.92
CA GLU A 231 -12.38 -5.91 0.30
C GLU A 231 -11.67 -4.92 -0.63
N GLU A 232 -10.60 -4.26 -0.18
CA GLU A 232 -9.87 -3.21 -0.93
C GLU A 232 -8.36 -3.22 -0.63
N SER A 233 -7.83 -4.26 -0.04
CA SER A 233 -6.42 -4.27 0.37
C SER A 233 -5.47 -4.44 -0.81
N SER A 234 -4.34 -3.72 -0.78
CA SER A 234 -3.22 -3.93 -1.70
C SER A 234 -2.59 -5.32 -1.58
N THR A 235 -2.85 -6.04 -0.50
CA THR A 235 -2.42 -7.45 -0.34
C THR A 235 -2.98 -8.37 -1.43
N MET A 236 -4.10 -7.99 -2.05
CA MET A 236 -4.63 -8.67 -3.23
C MET A 236 -3.66 -8.61 -4.43
N CYS A 237 -2.98 -7.46 -4.62
CA CYS A 237 -1.91 -7.37 -5.63
C CYS A 237 -0.73 -8.27 -5.31
N GLU A 238 -0.34 -8.33 -4.04
CA GLU A 238 0.74 -9.21 -3.59
C GLU A 238 0.41 -10.68 -3.88
N SER A 239 -0.85 -11.08 -3.67
CA SER A 239 -1.33 -12.42 -4.01
C SER A 239 -1.26 -12.69 -5.52
N VAL A 240 -1.75 -11.76 -6.32
CA VAL A 240 -1.75 -11.85 -7.79
C VAL A 240 -0.32 -11.89 -8.36
N MET A 241 0.62 -11.11 -7.79
CA MET A 241 2.04 -11.19 -8.15
C MET A 241 2.68 -12.55 -7.86
N MET A 242 2.11 -13.32 -6.94
CA MET A 242 2.53 -14.69 -6.63
C MET A 242 1.73 -15.74 -7.45
N GLY A 243 1.00 -15.32 -8.47
CA GLY A 243 0.17 -16.19 -9.31
C GLY A 243 -1.02 -16.79 -8.57
N LYS A 244 -1.49 -16.16 -7.50
CA LYS A 244 -2.58 -16.70 -6.66
C LYS A 244 -3.84 -15.86 -6.79
N PRO A 245 -5.03 -16.48 -6.91
CA PRO A 245 -6.29 -15.77 -6.98
C PRO A 245 -6.54 -14.90 -5.75
N ALA A 246 -7.10 -13.72 -5.98
CA ALA A 246 -7.58 -12.83 -4.93
C ALA A 246 -9.06 -12.52 -5.13
N VAL A 247 -9.80 -12.38 -4.02
CA VAL A 247 -11.23 -12.11 -4.00
C VAL A 247 -11.49 -10.79 -3.30
N SER A 248 -12.24 -9.91 -3.96
CA SER A 248 -12.76 -8.67 -3.35
C SER A 248 -14.23 -8.84 -2.99
N VAL A 249 -14.55 -8.69 -1.69
CA VAL A 249 -15.92 -8.69 -1.20
C VAL A 249 -16.48 -7.27 -1.26
N CYS A 250 -17.19 -6.97 -2.34
CA CYS A 250 -17.57 -5.61 -2.73
C CYS A 250 -18.66 -4.96 -1.86
N ASN A 251 -19.27 -5.68 -0.94
CA ASN A 251 -20.26 -5.15 0.01
C ASN A 251 -19.81 -5.20 1.49
N TRP A 252 -18.55 -5.48 1.79
CA TRP A 252 -17.95 -5.17 3.07
C TRP A 252 -17.63 -3.68 3.15
N LEU A 253 -18.16 -3.01 4.17
CA LEU A 253 -17.97 -1.57 4.33
C LEU A 253 -16.58 -1.25 4.89
N ILE A 254 -16.00 -0.14 4.41
CA ILE A 254 -14.71 0.39 4.84
C ILE A 254 -14.96 1.62 5.70
N PRO A 255 -14.56 1.62 6.99
CA PRO A 255 -14.84 2.71 7.93
C PRO A 255 -13.75 3.81 7.94
N ASP A 256 -13.07 4.03 6.83
CA ASP A 256 -12.05 5.09 6.69
C ASP A 256 -12.65 6.50 6.58
N VAL A 257 -13.95 6.58 6.33
CA VAL A 257 -14.74 7.81 6.29
C VAL A 257 -16.08 7.63 7.02
N THR A 258 -16.74 8.73 7.31
CA THR A 258 -18.09 8.70 7.93
C THR A 258 -19.12 9.37 7.00
N PRO A 259 -20.19 8.66 6.58
CA PRO A 259 -20.48 7.25 6.83
C PRO A 259 -19.48 6.32 6.14
N SER A 260 -19.36 5.06 6.61
CA SER A 260 -18.55 4.02 5.98
C SER A 260 -18.94 3.84 4.52
N ARG A 261 -17.96 3.54 3.68
CA ARG A 261 -18.14 3.41 2.22
C ARG A 261 -17.96 1.97 1.74
N TYR A 262 -18.46 1.69 0.56
CA TYR A 262 -18.13 0.45 -0.15
C TYR A 262 -16.69 0.50 -0.71
N PRO A 263 -16.06 -0.67 -0.92
CA PRO A 263 -14.79 -0.78 -1.63
C PRO A 263 -14.84 -0.13 -3.01
N ALA A 264 -13.72 0.38 -3.48
CA ALA A 264 -13.61 0.86 -4.85
C ALA A 264 -13.76 -0.32 -5.84
N ASP A 265 -14.54 -0.11 -6.90
CA ASP A 265 -14.91 -1.15 -7.86
C ASP A 265 -13.99 -1.17 -9.11
N ASN A 266 -12.74 -0.82 -8.97
CA ASN A 266 -11.82 -0.69 -10.08
C ASN A 266 -10.60 -1.63 -10.02
N TYR A 267 -10.69 -2.69 -9.23
CA TYR A 267 -9.69 -3.76 -9.21
C TYR A 267 -10.04 -4.82 -10.29
N GLU A 268 -9.39 -4.73 -11.45
CA GLU A 268 -9.66 -5.65 -12.58
C GLU A 268 -9.01 -7.03 -12.38
N TYR A 269 -8.03 -7.13 -11.48
CA TYR A 269 -7.23 -8.32 -11.23
C TYR A 269 -7.80 -9.28 -10.16
N VAL A 270 -8.95 -8.96 -9.60
CA VAL A 270 -9.55 -9.77 -8.53
C VAL A 270 -10.91 -10.30 -8.93
N VAL A 271 -11.26 -11.46 -8.37
CA VAL A 271 -12.61 -11.99 -8.45
C VAL A 271 -13.52 -11.21 -7.52
N LYS A 272 -14.59 -10.62 -8.06
CA LYS A 272 -15.53 -9.81 -7.27
C LYS A 272 -16.70 -10.64 -6.81
N THR A 273 -17.03 -10.55 -5.52
CA THR A 273 -18.20 -11.21 -4.94
C THR A 273 -18.87 -10.36 -3.87
N LYS A 274 -20.07 -10.74 -3.47
CA LYS A 274 -20.72 -10.22 -2.26
C LYS A 274 -20.54 -11.24 -1.13
N LYS A 275 -20.58 -10.77 0.11
CA LYS A 275 -20.42 -11.63 1.30
C LYS A 275 -21.40 -12.83 1.32
N GLU A 276 -22.63 -12.62 0.85
CA GLU A 276 -23.66 -13.67 0.78
C GLU A 276 -23.29 -14.81 -0.17
N ASN A 277 -22.44 -14.55 -1.16
CA ASN A 277 -21.99 -15.49 -2.16
C ASN A 277 -20.55 -15.96 -1.96
N LEU A 278 -19.88 -15.55 -0.88
CA LEU A 278 -18.45 -15.80 -0.67
C LEU A 278 -18.14 -17.30 -0.66
N THR A 279 -18.92 -18.11 0.00
CA THR A 279 -18.77 -19.58 0.05
C THR A 279 -18.75 -20.18 -1.37
N ASN A 280 -19.75 -19.84 -2.18
CA ASN A 280 -19.85 -20.35 -3.56
C ASN A 280 -18.71 -19.84 -4.45
N CYS A 281 -18.29 -18.60 -4.28
CA CYS A 281 -17.16 -18.02 -4.99
C CYS A 281 -15.86 -18.78 -4.68
N ILE A 282 -15.62 -19.13 -3.42
CA ILE A 282 -14.44 -19.90 -3.03
C ILE A 282 -14.50 -21.32 -3.60
N ILE A 283 -15.66 -21.97 -3.58
CA ILE A 283 -15.84 -23.29 -4.20
C ILE A 283 -15.48 -23.23 -5.68
N ASP A 284 -16.04 -22.26 -6.42
CA ASP A 284 -15.77 -22.13 -7.86
C ASP A 284 -14.27 -21.91 -8.15
N ILE A 285 -13.60 -21.07 -7.35
CA ILE A 285 -12.16 -20.86 -7.50
C ILE A 285 -11.38 -22.14 -7.21
N LEU A 286 -11.72 -22.89 -6.17
CA LEU A 286 -11.04 -24.14 -5.83
C LEU A 286 -11.26 -25.22 -6.87
N ASP A 287 -12.47 -25.36 -7.40
CA ASP A 287 -12.82 -26.32 -8.45
C ASP A 287 -12.15 -25.99 -9.80
N ASN A 288 -11.85 -24.70 -10.04
CA ASN A 288 -11.24 -24.20 -11.28
C ASN A 288 -9.89 -23.49 -11.01
N TYR A 289 -9.13 -23.94 -10.00
CA TYR A 289 -7.97 -23.22 -9.48
C TYR A 289 -6.95 -22.85 -10.55
N GLU A 290 -6.57 -23.79 -11.41
CA GLU A 290 -5.58 -23.56 -12.47
C GLU A 290 -5.98 -22.42 -13.43
N LYS A 291 -7.27 -22.28 -13.72
CA LYS A 291 -7.79 -21.18 -14.54
C LYS A 291 -7.58 -19.83 -13.83
N TYR A 292 -8.02 -19.72 -12.57
CA TYR A 292 -7.91 -18.48 -11.82
C TYR A 292 -6.45 -18.10 -11.52
N ALA A 293 -5.60 -19.09 -11.25
CA ALA A 293 -4.16 -18.86 -11.06
C ALA A 293 -3.49 -18.38 -12.36
N ALA A 294 -3.85 -18.96 -13.51
CA ALA A 294 -3.36 -18.51 -14.81
C ALA A 294 -3.81 -17.07 -15.15
N GLU A 295 -5.05 -16.72 -14.83
CA GLU A 295 -5.58 -15.36 -15.00
C GLU A 295 -4.82 -14.37 -14.09
N ALA A 296 -4.55 -14.73 -12.83
CA ALA A 296 -3.76 -13.91 -11.90
C ALA A 296 -2.32 -13.72 -12.41
N GLN A 297 -1.68 -14.78 -12.88
CA GLN A 297 -0.32 -14.70 -13.44
C GLN A 297 -0.27 -13.83 -14.70
N ALA A 298 -1.22 -14.00 -15.62
CA ALA A 298 -1.29 -13.19 -16.85
C ALA A 298 -1.48 -11.70 -16.53
N TYR A 299 -2.33 -11.38 -15.56
CA TYR A 299 -2.50 -10.01 -15.10
C TYR A 299 -1.20 -9.46 -14.47
N SER A 300 -0.52 -10.28 -13.66
CA SER A 300 0.76 -9.90 -13.05
C SER A 300 1.81 -9.57 -14.11
N ASP A 301 1.95 -10.42 -15.12
CA ASP A 301 2.92 -10.26 -16.21
C ASP A 301 2.67 -9.00 -17.05
N GLU A 302 1.41 -8.62 -17.23
CA GLU A 302 1.03 -7.42 -17.99
C GLU A 302 1.24 -6.12 -17.20
N HIS A 303 0.90 -6.13 -15.91
CA HIS A 303 0.76 -4.89 -15.14
C HIS A 303 1.86 -4.62 -14.13
N PHE A 304 2.58 -5.64 -13.65
CA PHE A 304 3.63 -5.45 -12.65
C PHE A 304 5.02 -5.59 -13.27
N ALA A 305 5.75 -4.48 -13.26
CA ALA A 305 7.05 -4.40 -13.93
C ALA A 305 8.20 -4.82 -13.00
N ASN A 306 9.24 -5.40 -13.60
CA ASN A 306 10.55 -5.61 -12.98
C ASN A 306 10.54 -6.44 -11.68
N ILE A 307 9.59 -7.36 -11.51
CA ILE A 307 9.53 -8.26 -10.35
C ILE A 307 10.88 -8.95 -10.15
N GLY A 308 11.44 -8.86 -8.94
CA GLY A 308 12.77 -9.38 -8.60
C GLY A 308 13.94 -8.45 -8.90
N HIS A 309 13.72 -7.30 -9.53
CA HIS A 309 14.76 -6.36 -9.94
C HIS A 309 14.43 -4.88 -9.68
N CYS A 310 13.37 -4.59 -8.94
CA CYS A 310 12.86 -3.23 -8.72
C CYS A 310 13.88 -2.34 -8.03
N ILE A 311 14.45 -2.80 -6.92
CA ILE A 311 15.39 -2.03 -6.10
C ILE A 311 16.72 -1.78 -6.83
N PRO A 312 17.37 -2.78 -7.47
CA PRO A 312 18.54 -2.53 -8.32
C PRO A 312 18.30 -1.45 -9.38
N ILE A 313 17.13 -1.47 -10.04
CA ILE A 313 16.75 -0.47 -11.05
C ILE A 313 16.61 0.93 -10.43
N MET A 314 15.94 1.05 -9.28
CA MET A 314 15.83 2.32 -8.56
C MET A 314 17.21 2.92 -8.24
N MET A 315 18.12 2.09 -7.75
CA MET A 315 19.45 2.52 -7.39
C MET A 315 20.33 2.86 -8.60
N ASP A 316 20.22 2.11 -9.70
CA ASP A 316 20.92 2.42 -10.95
C ASP A 316 20.50 3.80 -11.51
N ILE A 317 19.18 4.08 -11.49
CA ILE A 317 18.65 5.39 -11.91
C ILE A 317 19.16 6.50 -10.99
N LEU A 318 19.12 6.29 -9.67
CA LEU A 318 19.62 7.25 -8.70
C LEU A 318 21.10 7.57 -8.94
N ASP A 319 21.93 6.55 -9.07
CA ASP A 319 23.37 6.68 -9.33
C ASP A 319 23.62 7.48 -10.63
N ALA A 320 22.97 7.10 -11.74
CA ALA A 320 23.13 7.76 -13.02
C ALA A 320 22.74 9.25 -12.98
N VAL A 321 21.58 9.55 -12.36
CA VAL A 321 21.05 10.93 -12.29
C VAL A 321 21.89 11.83 -11.39
N ILE A 322 22.40 11.33 -10.26
CA ILE A 322 23.24 12.09 -9.33
C ILE A 322 24.61 12.34 -9.94
N GLU A 323 25.19 11.36 -10.60
CA GLU A 323 26.51 11.45 -11.21
C GLU A 323 26.48 12.16 -12.58
N GLY A 324 25.29 12.46 -13.11
CA GLY A 324 25.13 13.08 -14.44
C GLY A 324 25.60 12.18 -15.58
N LYS A 325 25.55 10.86 -15.36
CA LYS A 325 25.89 9.83 -16.35
C LYS A 325 24.69 9.47 -17.21
N GLU A 326 24.98 8.82 -18.35
CA GLU A 326 23.94 8.23 -19.18
C GLU A 326 23.15 7.18 -18.37
N ASN A 327 21.83 7.30 -18.41
CA ASN A 327 20.93 6.38 -17.72
C ASN A 327 20.43 5.34 -18.71
N LYS A 328 20.68 4.07 -18.44
CA LYS A 328 20.16 2.96 -19.25
C LYS A 328 18.64 2.81 -19.21
N TYR A 329 17.99 3.41 -18.20
CA TYR A 329 16.54 3.45 -18.07
C TYR A 329 15.99 4.79 -18.54
N THR A 330 15.02 4.73 -19.44
CA THR A 330 14.42 5.92 -20.02
C THR A 330 13.33 6.46 -19.11
N ALA A 331 13.39 7.76 -18.82
CA ALA A 331 12.31 8.44 -18.14
C ALA A 331 11.02 8.42 -18.99
N LEU A 332 9.88 8.25 -18.34
CA LEU A 332 8.59 8.32 -19.00
C LEU A 332 8.39 9.71 -19.62
N LYS A 333 7.87 9.73 -20.84
CA LYS A 333 7.63 10.97 -21.56
C LYS A 333 6.29 11.58 -21.12
N PRO A 334 6.28 12.79 -20.52
CA PRO A 334 5.02 13.44 -20.16
C PRO A 334 4.27 13.86 -21.42
N LYS A 335 2.92 13.97 -21.30
CA LYS A 335 2.09 14.57 -22.35
C LYS A 335 2.42 16.05 -22.50
N GLU A 336 2.00 16.61 -23.63
CA GLU A 336 2.08 18.05 -23.88
C GLU A 336 1.43 18.83 -22.74
N ARG A 337 2.08 19.90 -22.32
CA ARG A 337 1.70 20.66 -21.13
C ARG A 337 0.41 21.43 -21.35
N GLU A 338 -0.55 21.21 -20.47
CA GLU A 338 -1.81 21.92 -20.42
C GLU A 338 -1.91 22.84 -19.19
N ARG A 339 -2.78 23.83 -19.29
CA ARG A 339 -3.13 24.68 -18.15
C ARG A 339 -3.97 23.89 -17.15
N VAL A 340 -3.59 23.97 -15.87
CA VAL A 340 -4.36 23.32 -14.80
C VAL A 340 -5.75 23.97 -14.68
N PRO A 341 -6.85 23.20 -14.73
CA PRO A 341 -8.19 23.72 -14.50
C PRO A 341 -8.33 24.39 -13.14
N MET A 342 -9.13 25.46 -13.05
CA MET A 342 -9.25 26.29 -11.84
C MET A 342 -9.73 25.50 -10.60
N ASN A 343 -10.63 24.53 -10.78
CA ASN A 343 -11.11 23.66 -9.71
C ASN A 343 -9.97 22.80 -9.13
N LYS A 344 -9.12 22.22 -9.98
CA LYS A 344 -7.93 21.46 -9.57
C LYS A 344 -6.89 22.37 -8.89
N LEU A 345 -6.65 23.56 -9.43
CA LEU A 345 -5.74 24.53 -8.85
C LEU A 345 -6.18 24.97 -7.45
N PHE A 346 -7.47 25.24 -7.28
CA PHE A 346 -8.05 25.59 -5.98
C PHE A 346 -7.93 24.47 -4.98
N PHE A 347 -8.26 23.25 -5.38
CA PHE A 347 -8.10 22.06 -4.53
C PHE A 347 -6.66 21.88 -4.11
N HIS A 348 -5.72 21.94 -5.05
CA HIS A 348 -4.30 21.80 -4.78
C HIS A 348 -3.78 22.86 -3.76
N LYS A 349 -4.14 24.13 -3.96
CA LYS A 349 -3.77 25.20 -3.01
C LYS A 349 -4.36 24.97 -1.62
N LYS A 350 -5.63 24.55 -1.55
CA LYS A 350 -6.30 24.25 -0.29
C LYS A 350 -5.63 23.09 0.45
N GLU A 351 -5.31 22.00 -0.24
CA GLU A 351 -4.66 20.85 0.37
C GLU A 351 -3.22 21.17 0.79
N THR A 352 -2.46 21.92 0.00
CA THR A 352 -1.13 22.40 0.37
C THR A 352 -1.19 23.25 1.63
N LEU A 353 -2.11 24.22 1.70
CA LEU A 353 -2.26 25.08 2.87
C LEU A 353 -2.66 24.27 4.12
N LYS A 354 -3.59 23.34 4.00
CA LYS A 354 -3.97 22.46 5.12
C LYS A 354 -2.78 21.68 5.67
N ARG A 355 -1.91 21.17 4.82
CA ARG A 355 -0.72 20.41 5.19
C ARG A 355 0.31 21.27 5.88
N GLU A 356 0.62 22.44 5.30
CA GLU A 356 1.57 23.39 5.90
C GLU A 356 1.10 23.81 7.29
N VAL A 357 -0.19 24.16 7.45
CA VAL A 357 -0.76 24.50 8.77
C VAL A 357 -0.70 23.30 9.71
N TYR A 358 -1.05 22.10 9.25
CA TYR A 358 -1.06 20.92 10.09
C TYR A 358 0.33 20.57 10.61
N PHE A 359 1.33 20.47 9.72
CA PHE A 359 2.66 19.99 10.08
C PHE A 359 3.58 21.04 10.66
N HIS A 360 3.53 22.29 10.19
CA HIS A 360 4.37 23.35 10.73
C HIS A 360 3.90 23.88 12.09
N TYR A 361 2.60 23.82 12.35
CA TYR A 361 2.05 24.41 13.56
C TYR A 361 1.48 23.39 14.54
N ARG A 362 0.75 22.42 14.06
CA ARG A 362 0.06 21.45 14.92
C ARG A 362 1.02 20.44 15.52
N GLU A 363 1.86 19.77 14.72
CA GLU A 363 2.81 18.78 15.23
C GLU A 363 3.90 19.38 16.11
N GLN A 364 4.21 20.67 15.95
CA GLN A 364 5.24 21.35 16.72
C GLN A 364 4.72 22.09 17.96
N SER A 365 3.41 22.21 18.14
CA SER A 365 2.80 22.92 19.25
C SER A 365 1.61 22.20 19.85
N LYS A 366 1.78 21.69 21.09
CA LYS A 366 0.70 21.07 21.86
C LYS A 366 -0.52 21.99 22.00
N THR A 367 -0.32 23.29 22.13
CA THR A 367 -1.40 24.28 22.27
C THR A 367 -2.21 24.37 20.97
N ILE A 368 -1.55 24.41 19.81
CA ILE A 368 -2.22 24.47 18.51
C ILE A 368 -2.92 23.16 18.21
N ASP A 369 -2.32 22.03 18.55
CA ASP A 369 -2.97 20.71 18.42
C ASP A 369 -4.24 20.62 19.27
N MET A 370 -4.21 21.13 20.48
CA MET A 370 -5.37 21.19 21.39
C MET A 370 -6.49 22.06 20.82
N LEU A 371 -6.16 23.25 20.31
CA LEU A 371 -7.13 24.16 19.68
C LEU A 371 -7.74 23.56 18.40
N TRP A 372 -6.93 22.91 17.59
CA TRP A 372 -7.38 22.24 16.37
C TRP A 372 -8.31 21.05 16.68
N THR A 373 -7.95 20.24 17.67
CA THR A 373 -8.77 19.09 18.12
C THR A 373 -10.12 19.57 18.66
N PHE A 374 -10.13 20.66 19.42
CA PHE A 374 -11.34 21.29 19.91
C PHE A 374 -12.23 21.80 18.76
N ALA A 375 -11.65 22.51 17.81
CA ALA A 375 -12.38 23.00 16.62
C ALA A 375 -12.96 21.84 15.78
N LYS A 376 -12.23 20.72 15.64
CA LYS A 376 -12.70 19.51 14.96
C LYS A 376 -13.90 18.90 15.67
N ARG A 377 -13.88 18.79 17.00
CA ARG A 377 -15.00 18.30 17.81
C ARG A 377 -16.25 19.18 17.67
N ILE A 378 -16.09 20.52 17.65
CA ILE A 378 -17.21 21.45 17.40
C ILE A 378 -17.81 21.20 16.01
N LYS A 379 -16.98 21.10 14.98
CA LYS A 379 -17.43 20.83 13.61
C LYS A 379 -18.18 19.51 13.50
N GLN A 380 -17.72 18.46 14.15
CA GLN A 380 -18.40 17.16 14.18
C GLN A 380 -19.77 17.27 14.84
N ARG A 381 -19.88 17.98 15.98
CA ARG A 381 -21.17 18.23 16.66
C ARG A 381 -22.15 19.05 15.81
N ILE A 382 -21.65 20.01 15.04
CA ILE A 382 -22.50 20.81 14.14
C ILE A 382 -23.00 19.94 12.98
N ASN A 383 -22.16 19.11 12.42
CA ASN A 383 -22.53 18.22 11.31
C ASN A 383 -23.50 17.11 11.75
N SER A 384 -23.32 16.55 12.95
CA SER A 384 -24.27 15.56 13.49
C SER A 384 -25.66 16.13 13.76
N ARG A 385 -25.76 17.44 14.11
CA ARG A 385 -27.06 18.13 14.28
C ARG A 385 -27.74 18.54 12.98
N LYS A 386 -27.03 18.53 11.85
CA LYS A 386 -27.60 18.84 10.54
C LYS A 386 -28.11 17.60 9.80
N ASN A 387 -27.68 16.41 10.23
CA ASN A 387 -28.01 15.13 9.59
C ASN A 387 -28.97 14.27 10.48
N GLY A 388 -29.42 14.76 11.60
CA GLY A 388 -30.51 14.22 12.44
C GLY A 388 -31.65 15.22 12.50
#